data_d5335075de3a28d3b259c794242dd8a1
#
_entry.id   d5335075de3a28d3b259c794242dd8a1
#
_cell.length_a   1.000
_cell.length_b   1.000
_cell.length_c   1.000
_cell.angle_alpha   90.00
_cell.angle_beta   90.00
_cell.angle_gamma   90.00
#
_symmetry.space_group_name_H-M   'P 1'
#
loop_
_entity.id
_entity.type
_entity.pdbx_description
1 polymer ?
#
loop_
_entity_poly.entity_id
_entity_poly.type
_entity_poly.pdbx_seq_one_letter_code
_entity_poly.pdbx_strand_id
1 'polypeptide(L)'
;MFASAYTLKKKNFVRHISYILGLGVLGTIVAMTVLTLILNYGNELYRDPVTGESWVDPAECMLLAAVLASTDTVAVLTLITADKYLVLNAVLFGEGVVNDAVTILLYQAVDREIQKAEAATNHGIEDGAPGHKDITLGRKEISGMIINFFSLSIRSIIMGALVGLLVSYVLKVFNLNYDPIKETTIMIMFAYLSYLFAEQTALSGIISMFSCGLFMAHYAYWNISKKARVGTEMAVCTIANCNQSFLYIYMGLSAFSIEMEYVHMNMVYTTLIAIFVCRIFSVGVPIFLVWLSTGMKPLQLKWNEWVFVYCGGLIRGAIAFGLGLQMTTDNNKVLKNTVQICALVTIVGVGAPI
;
A
#
# COMPACT_ATOMS: atom_id res chain seq x y z
N MET A 1 1.16 7.45 -6.20
CA MET A 1 -0.24 7.62 -5.79
C MET A 1 -0.99 8.68 -6.59
N PHE A 2 -0.60 9.97 -6.59
CA PHE A 2 -1.30 11.01 -7.35
C PHE A 2 -1.37 10.72 -8.85
N ALA A 3 -0.26 10.31 -9.47
CA ALA A 3 -0.20 9.94 -10.89
C ALA A 3 -1.22 8.85 -11.23
N SER A 4 -1.25 7.78 -10.44
CA SER A 4 -2.17 6.66 -10.63
C SER A 4 -3.63 7.09 -10.51
N ALA A 5 -3.95 7.99 -9.54
CA ALA A 5 -5.29 8.54 -9.38
C ALA A 5 -5.71 9.43 -10.55
N TYR A 6 -4.79 10.27 -11.04
CA TYR A 6 -5.07 11.24 -12.10
C TYR A 6 -5.22 10.58 -13.48
N THR A 7 -4.40 9.55 -13.78
CA THR A 7 -4.41 8.83 -15.07
C THR A 7 -5.43 7.70 -15.15
N LEU A 8 -6.14 7.44 -14.06
CA LEU A 8 -7.11 6.35 -13.97
C LEU A 8 -8.16 6.40 -15.08
N LYS A 9 -8.25 5.36 -15.92
CA LYS A 9 -9.27 5.25 -16.99
C LYS A 9 -10.65 4.98 -16.39
N LYS A 10 -11.38 6.04 -16.06
CA LYS A 10 -12.62 6.07 -15.25
C LYS A 10 -13.70 5.09 -15.70
N LYS A 11 -13.96 4.95 -17.00
CA LYS A 11 -15.09 4.16 -17.51
C LYS A 11 -14.98 2.67 -17.17
N ASN A 12 -13.79 2.09 -17.36
CA ASN A 12 -13.57 0.67 -17.08
C ASN A 12 -13.39 0.41 -15.58
N PHE A 13 -12.78 1.35 -14.86
CA PHE A 13 -12.62 1.29 -13.41
C PHE A 13 -13.99 1.26 -12.70
N VAL A 14 -14.89 2.20 -13.02
CA VAL A 14 -16.21 2.28 -12.41
C VAL A 14 -17.05 1.04 -12.75
N ARG A 15 -16.91 0.50 -13.95
CA ARG A 15 -17.63 -0.72 -14.37
C ARG A 15 -17.26 -1.95 -13.53
N HIS A 16 -16.00 -2.06 -13.11
CA HIS A 16 -15.47 -3.21 -12.34
C HIS A 16 -15.12 -2.86 -10.90
N ILE A 17 -15.65 -1.74 -10.38
CA ILE A 17 -15.30 -1.19 -9.07
C ILE A 17 -15.51 -2.19 -7.92
N SER A 18 -16.54 -3.03 -7.98
CA SER A 18 -16.81 -4.04 -6.95
C SER A 18 -15.69 -5.08 -6.84
N TYR A 19 -15.15 -5.53 -7.98
CA TYR A 19 -14.01 -6.46 -8.00
C TYR A 19 -12.71 -5.77 -7.59
N ILE A 20 -12.49 -4.52 -8.03
CA ILE A 20 -11.31 -3.72 -7.69
C ILE A 20 -11.26 -3.44 -6.18
N LEU A 21 -12.39 -2.99 -5.61
CA LEU A 21 -12.48 -2.77 -4.15
C LEU A 21 -12.43 -4.09 -3.38
N GLY A 22 -13.04 -5.15 -3.89
CA GLY A 22 -12.96 -6.48 -3.29
C GLY A 22 -11.51 -6.96 -3.20
N LEU A 23 -10.78 -6.96 -4.30
CA LEU A 23 -9.39 -7.39 -4.34
C LEU A 23 -8.45 -6.41 -3.60
N GLY A 24 -8.61 -5.10 -3.82
CA GLY A 24 -7.75 -4.09 -3.24
C GLY A 24 -7.97 -3.86 -1.74
N VAL A 25 -9.21 -3.86 -1.23
CA VAL A 25 -9.48 -3.63 0.20
C VAL A 25 -9.57 -4.93 0.97
N LEU A 26 -10.53 -5.81 0.59
CA LEU A 26 -10.70 -7.08 1.32
C LEU A 26 -9.50 -8.01 1.11
N GLY A 27 -8.94 -8.04 -0.11
CA GLY A 27 -7.74 -8.84 -0.42
C GLY A 27 -6.54 -8.43 0.44
N THR A 28 -6.31 -7.14 0.64
CA THR A 28 -5.21 -6.63 1.47
C THR A 28 -5.41 -6.95 2.95
N ILE A 29 -6.64 -6.79 3.47
CA ILE A 29 -6.96 -7.14 4.86
C ILE A 29 -6.79 -8.64 5.10
N VAL A 30 -7.26 -9.48 4.17
CA VAL A 30 -7.07 -10.93 4.23
C VAL A 30 -5.59 -11.29 4.15
N ALA A 31 -4.84 -10.65 3.25
CA ALA A 31 -3.39 -10.86 3.13
C ALA A 31 -2.68 -10.54 4.44
N MET A 32 -2.94 -9.38 5.02
CA MET A 32 -2.36 -8.98 6.30
C MET A 32 -2.68 -9.97 7.42
N THR A 33 -3.95 -10.38 7.57
CA THR A 33 -4.36 -11.35 8.60
C THR A 33 -3.69 -12.70 8.44
N VAL A 34 -3.66 -13.24 7.22
CA VAL A 34 -3.01 -14.54 6.95
C VAL A 34 -1.49 -14.44 7.16
N LEU A 35 -0.85 -13.36 6.70
CA LEU A 35 0.57 -13.12 6.93
C LEU A 35 0.88 -13.04 8.44
N THR A 36 0.11 -12.27 9.21
CA THR A 36 0.28 -12.16 10.67
C THR A 36 0.19 -13.51 11.35
N LEU A 37 -0.82 -14.32 10.98
CA LEU A 37 -0.99 -15.65 11.59
C LEU A 37 0.18 -16.57 11.28
N ILE A 38 0.65 -16.62 10.03
CA ILE A 38 1.77 -17.49 9.63
C ILE A 38 3.09 -16.99 10.27
N LEU A 39 3.31 -15.68 10.32
CA LEU A 39 4.51 -15.11 10.93
C LEU A 39 4.55 -15.37 12.44
N ASN A 40 3.45 -15.17 13.16
CA ASN A 40 3.38 -15.48 14.58
C ASN A 40 3.59 -16.98 14.84
N TYR A 41 2.98 -17.87 14.04
CA TYR A 41 3.20 -19.30 14.16
C TYR A 41 4.67 -19.67 13.89
N GLY A 42 5.29 -19.07 12.85
CA GLY A 42 6.72 -19.26 12.57
C GLY A 42 7.61 -18.76 13.69
N ASN A 43 7.29 -17.62 14.26
CA ASN A 43 8.03 -17.01 15.37
C ASN A 43 7.94 -17.87 16.66
N GLU A 44 6.80 -18.47 16.92
CA GLU A 44 6.65 -19.43 18.04
C GLU A 44 7.42 -20.74 17.78
N LEU A 45 7.45 -21.24 16.54
CA LEU A 45 8.14 -22.47 16.16
C LEU A 45 9.65 -22.38 16.30
N TYR A 46 10.19 -21.19 16.05
CA TYR A 46 11.63 -20.92 16.04
C TYR A 46 12.09 -20.11 17.27
N ARG A 47 11.40 -20.20 18.41
CA ARG A 47 11.87 -19.63 19.68
C ARG A 47 13.26 -20.16 20.03
N ASP A 48 14.09 -19.29 20.58
CA ASP A 48 15.41 -19.70 21.05
C ASP A 48 15.25 -20.74 22.19
N PRO A 49 15.79 -21.96 22.04
CA PRO A 49 15.64 -23.02 23.03
C PRO A 49 16.36 -22.71 24.36
N VAL A 50 17.26 -21.71 24.40
CA VAL A 50 18.04 -21.34 25.59
C VAL A 50 17.39 -20.21 26.36
N THR A 51 16.94 -19.16 25.69
CA THR A 51 16.33 -17.97 26.31
C THR A 51 14.80 -18.07 26.41
N GLY A 52 14.17 -18.88 25.55
CA GLY A 52 12.72 -18.96 25.43
C GLY A 52 12.07 -17.71 24.82
N GLU A 53 12.89 -16.74 24.42
CA GLU A 53 12.44 -15.49 23.84
C GLU A 53 12.10 -15.65 22.35
N SER A 54 11.09 -14.95 21.89
CA SER A 54 10.76 -14.83 20.48
C SER A 54 11.66 -13.77 19.82
N TRP A 55 12.03 -13.97 18.57
CA TRP A 55 12.92 -13.01 17.88
C TRP A 55 12.29 -11.65 17.63
N VAL A 56 10.95 -11.62 17.54
CA VAL A 56 10.18 -10.43 17.18
C VAL A 56 8.86 -10.47 17.95
N ASP A 57 8.41 -9.33 18.44
CA ASP A 57 7.12 -9.23 19.12
C ASP A 57 5.94 -9.51 18.20
N PRO A 58 4.82 -10.06 18.70
CA PRO A 58 3.61 -10.28 17.89
C PRO A 58 3.08 -9.01 17.21
N ALA A 59 3.23 -7.85 17.85
CA ALA A 59 2.87 -6.55 17.28
C ALA A 59 3.79 -6.17 16.10
N GLU A 60 5.08 -6.46 16.20
CA GLU A 60 6.06 -6.25 15.13
C GLU A 60 5.84 -7.22 13.95
N CYS A 61 5.43 -8.48 14.24
CA CYS A 61 4.99 -9.43 13.21
C CYS A 61 3.77 -8.89 12.43
N MET A 62 2.84 -8.24 13.13
CA MET A 62 1.68 -7.59 12.51
C MET A 62 2.08 -6.38 11.67
N LEU A 63 3.05 -5.59 12.12
CA LEU A 63 3.60 -4.46 11.36
C LEU A 63 4.31 -4.94 10.09
N LEU A 64 5.12 -5.99 10.20
CA LEU A 64 5.78 -6.64 9.05
C LEU A 64 4.74 -7.19 8.05
N ALA A 65 3.67 -7.83 8.55
CA ALA A 65 2.59 -8.33 7.72
C ALA A 65 1.85 -7.19 7.00
N ALA A 66 1.60 -6.07 7.68
CA ALA A 66 1.00 -4.89 7.06
C ALA A 66 1.85 -4.36 5.90
N VAL A 67 3.16 -4.23 6.08
CA VAL A 67 4.08 -3.78 5.02
C VAL A 67 4.13 -4.75 3.86
N LEU A 68 4.25 -6.04 4.15
CA LEU A 68 4.31 -7.10 3.12
C LEU A 68 2.96 -7.40 2.47
N ALA A 69 1.85 -6.81 2.92
CA ALA A 69 0.57 -6.92 2.23
C ALA A 69 0.54 -6.11 0.92
N SER A 70 1.40 -5.07 0.74
CA SER A 70 1.49 -4.33 -0.52
C SER A 70 1.99 -5.22 -1.66
N THR A 71 1.40 -5.07 -2.85
CA THR A 71 1.77 -5.82 -4.05
C THR A 71 2.14 -4.85 -5.17
N ASP A 72 3.19 -5.14 -5.91
CA ASP A 72 3.61 -4.32 -7.06
C ASP A 72 3.05 -4.90 -8.37
N THR A 73 1.84 -4.49 -8.71
CA THR A 73 1.20 -4.89 -9.97
C THR A 73 1.68 -4.08 -11.17
N VAL A 74 2.42 -2.97 -10.95
CA VAL A 74 2.89 -2.09 -12.03
C VAL A 74 3.88 -2.83 -12.94
N ALA A 75 4.76 -3.64 -12.36
CA ALA A 75 5.70 -4.45 -13.13
C ALA A 75 4.99 -5.38 -14.13
N VAL A 76 3.89 -6.01 -13.71
CA VAL A 76 3.10 -6.90 -14.57
C VAL A 76 2.27 -6.14 -15.59
N LEU A 77 1.79 -4.94 -15.25
CA LEU A 77 1.04 -4.10 -16.17
C LEU A 77 1.86 -3.64 -17.38
N THR A 78 3.19 -3.52 -17.25
CA THR A 78 4.07 -3.19 -18.39
C THR A 78 4.14 -4.29 -19.43
N LEU A 79 3.87 -5.54 -19.05
CA LEU A 79 3.88 -6.71 -19.92
C LEU A 79 2.54 -6.93 -20.65
N ILE A 80 1.47 -6.32 -20.15
CA ILE A 80 0.12 -6.52 -20.68
C ILE A 80 -0.23 -5.42 -21.69
N THR A 81 -0.59 -5.80 -22.91
CA THR A 81 -1.11 -4.88 -23.91
C THR A 81 -2.51 -4.42 -23.48
N ALA A 82 -2.61 -3.18 -23.02
CA ALA A 82 -3.85 -2.62 -22.45
C ALA A 82 -5.06 -2.72 -23.40
N ASP A 83 -4.85 -2.61 -24.70
CA ASP A 83 -5.92 -2.66 -25.71
C ASP A 83 -6.48 -4.07 -25.94
N LYS A 84 -5.66 -5.11 -25.69
CA LYS A 84 -6.07 -6.50 -25.90
C LYS A 84 -6.78 -7.10 -24.68
N TYR A 85 -6.37 -6.70 -23.46
CA TYR A 85 -6.84 -7.25 -22.18
C TYR A 85 -7.44 -6.16 -21.28
N LEU A 86 -8.49 -5.50 -21.76
CA LEU A 86 -9.10 -4.34 -21.10
C LEU A 86 -9.58 -4.61 -19.67
N VAL A 87 -10.19 -5.77 -19.42
CA VAL A 87 -10.72 -6.14 -18.10
C VAL A 87 -9.57 -6.47 -17.15
N LEU A 88 -8.62 -7.30 -17.59
CA LEU A 88 -7.45 -7.69 -16.81
C LEU A 88 -6.62 -6.45 -16.41
N ASN A 89 -6.35 -5.57 -17.38
CA ASN A 89 -5.61 -4.34 -17.13
C ASN A 89 -6.33 -3.42 -16.13
N ALA A 90 -7.68 -3.27 -16.26
CA ALA A 90 -8.45 -2.45 -15.31
C ALA A 90 -8.47 -3.03 -13.89
N VAL A 91 -8.56 -4.35 -13.76
CA VAL A 91 -8.58 -5.05 -12.47
C VAL A 91 -7.20 -5.00 -11.81
N LEU A 92 -6.12 -5.35 -12.51
CA LEU A 92 -4.76 -5.31 -11.98
C LEU A 92 -4.33 -3.88 -11.60
N PHE A 93 -4.60 -2.90 -12.47
CA PHE A 93 -4.29 -1.51 -12.18
C PHE A 93 -5.09 -1.02 -10.96
N GLY A 94 -6.39 -1.33 -10.92
CA GLY A 94 -7.26 -0.95 -9.82
C GLY A 94 -6.89 -1.65 -8.51
N GLU A 95 -6.58 -2.95 -8.57
CA GLU A 95 -6.08 -3.71 -7.42
C GLU A 95 -4.82 -3.07 -6.86
N GLY A 96 -3.78 -2.84 -7.67
CA GLY A 96 -2.53 -2.28 -7.21
C GLY A 96 -2.67 -0.92 -6.56
N VAL A 97 -3.39 0.00 -7.20
CA VAL A 97 -3.60 1.36 -6.68
C VAL A 97 -4.36 1.37 -5.36
N VAL A 98 -5.41 0.54 -5.24
CA VAL A 98 -6.22 0.45 -4.01
C VAL A 98 -5.47 -0.30 -2.92
N ASN A 99 -4.80 -1.41 -3.26
CA ASN A 99 -3.98 -2.18 -2.32
C ASN A 99 -2.88 -1.32 -1.68
N ASP A 100 -2.17 -0.54 -2.48
CA ASP A 100 -1.13 0.37 -1.98
C ASP A 100 -1.68 1.38 -0.98
N ALA A 101 -2.83 1.99 -1.29
CA ALA A 101 -3.48 2.94 -0.41
C ALA A 101 -3.94 2.27 0.91
N VAL A 102 -4.53 1.08 0.83
CA VAL A 102 -4.99 0.32 2.00
C VAL A 102 -3.81 -0.17 2.85
N THR A 103 -2.73 -0.64 2.23
CA THR A 103 -1.51 -1.06 2.93
C THR A 103 -0.92 0.07 3.77
N ILE A 104 -0.81 1.27 3.20
CA ILE A 104 -0.29 2.44 3.93
C ILE A 104 -1.18 2.78 5.13
N LEU A 105 -2.51 2.69 4.96
CA LEU A 105 -3.43 2.90 6.08
C LEU A 105 -3.30 1.84 7.17
N LEU A 106 -3.18 0.57 6.78
CA LEU A 106 -3.00 -0.53 7.72
C LEU A 106 -1.69 -0.37 8.48
N TYR A 107 -0.60 -0.05 7.78
CA TYR A 107 0.68 0.26 8.39
C TYR A 107 0.56 1.40 9.41
N GLN A 108 -0.02 2.54 9.03
CA GLN A 108 -0.20 3.68 9.92
C GLN A 108 -1.11 3.36 11.12
N ALA A 109 -2.12 2.50 10.95
CA ALA A 109 -3.00 2.08 12.03
C ALA A 109 -2.25 1.22 13.06
N VAL A 110 -1.46 0.24 12.58
CA VAL A 110 -0.66 -0.65 13.44
C VAL A 110 0.45 0.13 14.16
N ASP A 111 1.20 0.94 13.42
CA ASP A 111 2.31 1.74 13.96
C ASP A 111 1.84 2.69 15.07
N ARG A 112 0.70 3.35 14.90
CA ARG A 112 0.10 4.21 15.93
C ARG A 112 -0.29 3.44 17.20
N GLU A 113 -0.80 2.22 17.08
CA GLU A 113 -1.17 1.41 18.26
C GLU A 113 0.08 0.89 18.97
N ILE A 114 1.14 0.53 18.24
CA ILE A 114 2.43 0.17 18.84
C ILE A 114 3.00 1.37 19.60
N GLN A 115 3.07 2.55 18.99
CA GLN A 115 3.56 3.76 19.65
C GLN A 115 2.76 4.15 20.90
N LYS A 116 1.43 3.94 20.89
CA LYS A 116 0.59 4.16 22.09
C LYS A 116 0.91 3.15 23.19
N ALA A 117 1.08 1.87 22.83
CA ALA A 117 1.43 0.83 23.78
C ALA A 117 2.80 1.08 24.43
N GLU A 118 3.80 1.47 23.63
CA GLU A 118 5.13 1.86 24.10
C GLU A 118 5.07 3.10 25.03
N ALA A 119 4.31 4.13 24.65
CA ALA A 119 4.13 5.32 25.48
C ALA A 119 3.43 5.00 26.81
N ALA A 120 2.43 4.12 26.82
CA ALA A 120 1.75 3.67 28.04
C ALA A 120 2.69 2.87 28.95
N THR A 121 3.58 2.07 28.38
CA THR A 121 4.57 1.27 29.11
C THR A 121 5.62 2.18 29.75
N ASN A 122 6.11 3.19 29.03
CA ASN A 122 7.10 4.14 29.53
C ASN A 122 6.58 5.04 30.67
N HIS A 123 5.26 5.35 30.69
CA HIS A 123 4.62 6.07 31.80
C HIS A 123 4.32 5.19 33.02
N GLY A 124 4.35 3.86 32.89
CA GLY A 124 4.11 2.91 34.00
C GLY A 124 5.36 2.40 34.69
N ILE A 125 6.57 2.75 34.21
CA ILE A 125 7.85 2.32 34.79
C ILE A 125 8.37 3.40 35.72
N GLU A 126 7.74 3.55 36.92
CA GLU A 126 8.41 4.11 38.10
C GLU A 126 9.01 3.02 39.02
N ASP A 127 8.79 1.75 38.77
CA ASP A 127 9.37 0.65 39.57
C ASP A 127 10.18 -0.30 38.67
N GLY A 128 11.51 -0.18 38.84
CA GLY A 128 12.57 -0.83 38.10
C GLY A 128 12.50 -2.36 37.99
N ALA A 129 12.03 -2.84 36.86
CA ALA A 129 12.35 -4.15 36.34
C ALA A 129 12.51 -4.06 34.82
N PRO A 130 13.68 -4.40 34.23
CA PRO A 130 13.82 -4.54 32.79
C PRO A 130 13.16 -5.87 32.36
N GLY A 131 11.90 -5.84 32.13
CA GLY A 131 11.16 -6.97 31.56
C GLY A 131 10.73 -6.59 30.14
N HIS A 132 11.29 -7.27 29.16
CA HIS A 132 10.79 -7.26 27.78
C HIS A 132 9.34 -7.75 27.86
N LYS A 133 8.37 -6.83 27.76
CA LYS A 133 6.96 -7.16 27.78
C LYS A 133 6.51 -7.36 26.35
N ASP A 134 6.25 -8.60 25.99
CA ASP A 134 5.57 -8.94 24.73
C ASP A 134 4.32 -8.05 24.58
N ILE A 135 4.32 -7.14 23.60
CA ILE A 135 3.17 -6.29 23.30
C ILE A 135 2.14 -7.17 22.61
N THR A 136 1.27 -7.80 23.39
CA THR A 136 0.14 -8.57 22.86
C THR A 136 -1.08 -7.65 22.71
N LEU A 137 -1.48 -7.40 21.46
CA LEU A 137 -2.66 -6.62 21.15
C LEU A 137 -3.93 -7.37 21.58
N GLY A 138 -4.60 -6.86 22.61
CA GLY A 138 -5.85 -7.42 23.09
C GLY A 138 -7.03 -7.20 22.14
N ARG A 139 -8.12 -7.97 22.32
CA ARG A 139 -9.33 -7.87 21.46
C ARG A 139 -9.91 -6.45 21.40
N LYS A 140 -9.82 -5.66 22.47
CA LYS A 140 -10.29 -4.26 22.52
C LYS A 140 -9.42 -3.33 21.67
N GLU A 141 -8.11 -3.55 21.65
CA GLU A 141 -7.14 -2.79 20.87
C GLU A 141 -7.32 -3.07 19.38
N ILE A 142 -7.53 -4.33 18.99
CA ILE A 142 -7.84 -4.73 17.61
C ILE A 142 -9.14 -4.07 17.12
N SER A 143 -10.19 -4.04 17.95
CA SER A 143 -11.45 -3.39 17.58
C SER A 143 -11.30 -1.87 17.45
N GLY A 144 -10.52 -1.24 18.34
CA GLY A 144 -10.16 0.16 18.28
C GLY A 144 -9.37 0.49 17.00
N MET A 145 -8.42 -0.37 16.62
CA MET A 145 -7.64 -0.24 15.41
C MET A 145 -8.51 -0.27 14.13
N ILE A 146 -9.49 -1.18 14.06
CA ILE A 146 -10.43 -1.27 12.93
C ILE A 146 -11.26 0.03 12.83
N ILE A 147 -11.80 0.53 13.94
CA ILE A 147 -12.57 1.77 13.95
C ILE A 147 -11.70 2.96 13.54
N ASN A 148 -10.48 3.04 14.06
CA ASN A 148 -9.52 4.09 13.72
C ASN A 148 -9.13 4.04 12.23
N PHE A 149 -8.94 2.84 11.67
CA PHE A 149 -8.66 2.64 10.25
C PHE A 149 -9.78 3.22 9.36
N PHE A 150 -11.04 2.85 9.61
CA PHE A 150 -12.16 3.39 8.83
C PHE A 150 -12.36 4.89 9.02
N SER A 151 -12.24 5.37 10.27
CA SER A 151 -12.36 6.80 10.60
C SER A 151 -11.27 7.63 9.91
N LEU A 152 -10.01 7.16 9.95
CA LEU A 152 -8.88 7.80 9.30
C LEU A 152 -9.05 7.82 7.78
N SER A 153 -9.47 6.70 7.19
CA SER A 153 -9.73 6.57 5.76
C SER A 153 -10.76 7.57 5.27
N ILE A 154 -11.92 7.60 5.92
CA ILE A 154 -13.04 8.46 5.51
C ILE A 154 -12.65 9.94 5.63
N ARG A 155 -12.05 10.35 6.75
CA ARG A 155 -11.64 11.74 6.97
C ARG A 155 -10.57 12.17 5.95
N SER A 156 -9.60 11.31 5.64
CA SER A 156 -8.55 11.60 4.65
C SER A 156 -9.12 11.71 3.23
N ILE A 157 -10.09 10.86 2.86
CA ILE A 157 -10.79 10.94 1.57
C ILE A 157 -11.58 12.25 1.45
N ILE A 158 -12.32 12.64 2.49
CA ILE A 158 -13.08 13.89 2.51
C ILE A 158 -12.15 15.09 2.37
N MET A 159 -11.02 15.10 3.09
CA MET A 159 -10.03 16.18 3.02
C MET A 159 -9.48 16.33 1.59
N GLY A 160 -9.05 15.23 0.97
CA GLY A 160 -8.56 15.24 -0.41
C GLY A 160 -9.63 15.67 -1.42
N ALA A 161 -10.88 15.22 -1.23
CA ALA A 161 -12.00 15.62 -2.07
C ALA A 161 -12.26 17.13 -1.99
N LEU A 162 -12.24 17.71 -0.80
CA LEU A 162 -12.44 19.16 -0.59
C LEU A 162 -11.35 19.97 -1.30
N VAL A 163 -10.07 19.58 -1.16
CA VAL A 163 -8.97 20.25 -1.86
C VAL A 163 -9.10 20.09 -3.37
N GLY A 164 -9.43 18.89 -3.88
CA GLY A 164 -9.62 18.63 -5.30
C GLY A 164 -10.76 19.45 -5.93
N LEU A 165 -11.86 19.61 -5.21
CA LEU A 165 -12.99 20.48 -5.61
C LEU A 165 -12.59 21.95 -5.58
N LEU A 166 -11.84 22.39 -4.54
CA LEU A 166 -11.34 23.76 -4.42
C LEU A 166 -10.45 24.13 -5.61
N VAL A 167 -9.51 23.25 -5.99
CA VAL A 167 -8.67 23.48 -7.17
C VAL A 167 -9.50 23.60 -8.45
N SER A 168 -10.48 22.70 -8.61
CA SER A 168 -11.36 22.73 -9.78
C SER A 168 -12.14 24.03 -9.86
N TYR A 169 -12.56 24.59 -8.70
CA TYR A 169 -13.22 25.88 -8.60
C TYR A 169 -12.26 27.04 -8.92
N VAL A 170 -11.04 27.01 -8.35
CA VAL A 170 -9.99 28.02 -8.61
C VAL A 170 -9.67 28.09 -10.09
N LEU A 171 -9.42 26.96 -10.76
CA LEU A 171 -9.13 26.91 -12.20
C LEU A 171 -10.29 27.44 -13.04
N LYS A 172 -11.53 27.22 -12.62
CA LYS A 172 -12.72 27.74 -13.30
C LYS A 172 -12.85 29.25 -13.17
N VAL A 173 -12.60 29.82 -11.98
CA VAL A 173 -12.74 31.26 -11.72
C VAL A 173 -11.65 32.08 -12.36
N PHE A 174 -10.39 31.63 -12.28
CA PHE A 174 -9.27 32.38 -12.81
C PHE A 174 -9.08 32.27 -14.33
N ASN A 175 -9.76 31.29 -14.97
CA ASN A 175 -9.77 31.09 -16.43
C ASN A 175 -8.38 31.21 -17.09
N LEU A 176 -7.41 30.44 -16.58
CA LEU A 176 -5.99 30.48 -16.97
C LEU A 176 -5.68 29.84 -18.33
N ASN A 177 -6.69 29.68 -19.22
CA ASN A 177 -6.59 28.96 -20.49
C ASN A 177 -5.46 29.43 -21.45
N TYR A 178 -4.85 30.57 -21.18
CA TYR A 178 -3.75 31.13 -21.98
C TYR A 178 -2.37 30.59 -21.62
N ASP A 179 -2.19 30.06 -20.39
CA ASP A 179 -0.90 29.62 -19.84
C ASP A 179 -0.95 28.16 -19.33
N PRO A 180 -0.75 27.15 -20.20
CA PRO A 180 -0.81 25.74 -19.81
C PRO A 180 0.17 25.34 -18.71
N ILE A 181 1.32 26.04 -18.63
CA ILE A 181 2.34 25.78 -17.61
C ILE A 181 1.82 26.18 -16.22
N LYS A 182 1.15 27.33 -16.11
CA LYS A 182 0.57 27.79 -14.83
C LYS A 182 -0.55 26.86 -14.37
N GLU A 183 -1.41 26.40 -15.29
CA GLU A 183 -2.47 25.42 -14.96
C GLU A 183 -1.88 24.13 -14.40
N THR A 184 -0.86 23.56 -15.06
CA THR A 184 -0.17 22.36 -14.62
C THR A 184 0.51 22.55 -13.26
N THR A 185 1.18 23.69 -13.07
CA THR A 185 1.86 24.03 -11.82
C THR A 185 0.86 24.11 -10.65
N ILE A 186 -0.27 24.79 -10.85
CA ILE A 186 -1.33 24.89 -9.84
C ILE A 186 -1.85 23.49 -9.44
N MET A 187 -2.10 22.62 -10.40
CA MET A 187 -2.58 21.27 -10.13
C MET A 187 -1.59 20.48 -9.27
N ILE A 188 -0.30 20.52 -9.61
CA ILE A 188 0.75 19.79 -8.84
C ILE A 188 0.92 20.40 -7.44
N MET A 189 0.93 21.73 -7.34
CA MET A 189 1.08 22.43 -6.05
C MET A 189 -0.08 22.13 -5.10
N PHE A 190 -1.31 22.14 -5.58
CA PHE A 190 -2.47 21.81 -4.74
C PHE A 190 -2.55 20.32 -4.40
N ALA A 191 -2.08 19.42 -5.25
CA ALA A 191 -1.93 18.02 -4.91
C ALA A 191 -0.98 17.83 -3.72
N TYR A 192 0.17 18.52 -3.75
CA TYR A 192 1.13 18.53 -2.64
C TYR A 192 0.57 19.23 -1.39
N LEU A 193 -0.17 20.31 -1.56
CA LEU A 193 -0.84 21.01 -0.48
C LEU A 193 -1.88 20.12 0.22
N SER A 194 -2.61 19.29 -0.53
CA SER A 194 -3.54 18.30 0.03
C SER A 194 -2.83 17.31 0.96
N TYR A 195 -1.62 16.86 0.56
CA TYR A 195 -0.78 16.02 1.40
C TYR A 195 -0.40 16.73 2.70
N LEU A 196 0.14 17.94 2.61
CA LEU A 196 0.60 18.71 3.78
C LEU A 196 -0.54 19.01 4.76
N PHE A 197 -1.71 19.42 4.28
CA PHE A 197 -2.87 19.68 5.14
C PHE A 197 -3.34 18.43 5.88
N ALA A 198 -3.34 17.29 5.21
CA ALA A 198 -3.73 16.04 5.85
C ALA A 198 -2.73 15.63 6.94
N GLU A 199 -1.42 15.74 6.70
CA GLU A 199 -0.39 15.44 7.71
C GLU A 199 -0.50 16.38 8.91
N GLN A 200 -0.72 17.69 8.70
CA GLN A 200 -0.91 18.66 9.78
C GLN A 200 -2.15 18.37 10.65
N THR A 201 -3.16 17.74 10.08
CA THR A 201 -4.39 17.36 10.80
C THR A 201 -4.35 15.92 11.32
N ALA A 202 -3.18 15.29 11.39
CA ALA A 202 -2.98 13.90 11.80
C ALA A 202 -3.83 12.89 11.01
N LEU A 203 -4.14 13.22 9.75
CA LEU A 203 -4.78 12.34 8.77
C LEU A 203 -3.73 11.67 7.88
N SER A 204 -4.14 10.79 6.97
CA SER A 204 -3.24 10.20 5.99
C SER A 204 -3.06 11.12 4.78
N GLY A 205 -1.87 11.74 4.65
CA GLY A 205 -1.52 12.62 3.54
C GLY A 205 -1.56 11.93 2.20
N ILE A 206 -1.17 10.65 2.16
CA ILE A 206 -1.10 9.86 0.92
C ILE A 206 -2.51 9.58 0.38
N ILE A 207 -3.46 9.25 1.25
CA ILE A 207 -4.86 9.03 0.84
C ILE A 207 -5.54 10.33 0.47
N SER A 208 -5.26 11.42 1.19
CA SER A 208 -5.76 12.74 0.83
C SER A 208 -5.28 13.16 -0.55
N MET A 209 -3.98 12.99 -0.85
CA MET A 209 -3.41 13.28 -2.17
C MET A 209 -3.99 12.38 -3.26
N PHE A 210 -4.22 11.09 -2.98
CA PHE A 210 -4.85 10.16 -3.91
C PHE A 210 -6.30 10.57 -4.23
N SER A 211 -7.09 10.86 -3.19
CA SER A 211 -8.47 11.34 -3.33
C SER A 211 -8.51 12.67 -4.10
N CYS A 212 -7.63 13.61 -3.76
CA CYS A 212 -7.48 14.88 -4.47
C CYS A 212 -7.24 14.64 -5.98
N GLY A 213 -6.33 13.72 -6.34
CA GLY A 213 -6.06 13.34 -7.72
C GLY A 213 -7.27 12.79 -8.46
N LEU A 214 -8.08 11.94 -7.82
CA LEU A 214 -9.33 11.42 -8.39
C LEU A 214 -10.35 12.53 -8.69
N PHE A 215 -10.54 13.46 -7.73
CA PHE A 215 -11.47 14.58 -7.89
C PHE A 215 -10.96 15.57 -8.93
N MET A 216 -9.68 15.90 -8.95
CA MET A 216 -9.06 16.72 -10.00
C MET A 216 -9.22 16.08 -11.38
N ALA A 217 -8.95 14.78 -11.51
CA ALA A 217 -9.13 14.06 -12.75
C ALA A 217 -10.59 14.07 -13.24
N HIS A 218 -11.58 14.22 -12.35
CA HIS A 218 -12.99 14.27 -12.72
C HIS A 218 -13.48 15.70 -13.00
N TYR A 219 -13.19 16.63 -12.14
CA TYR A 219 -13.75 17.98 -12.21
C TYR A 219 -12.79 18.99 -12.84
N ALA A 220 -11.51 19.01 -12.47
CA ALA A 220 -10.53 19.95 -13.02
C ALA A 220 -10.25 19.69 -14.49
N TYR A 221 -10.32 18.44 -14.94
CA TYR A 221 -10.10 18.06 -16.34
C TYR A 221 -10.91 18.89 -17.34
N TRP A 222 -12.13 19.28 -17.00
CA TRP A 222 -13.00 20.08 -17.88
C TRP A 222 -12.70 21.58 -17.83
N ASN A 223 -12.02 22.05 -16.79
CA ASN A 223 -11.73 23.45 -16.54
C ASN A 223 -10.33 23.90 -17.02
N ILE A 224 -9.52 22.98 -17.54
CA ILE A 224 -8.16 23.23 -18.03
C ILE A 224 -8.08 23.15 -19.55
N SER A 225 -7.11 23.86 -20.14
CA SER A 225 -6.84 23.85 -21.58
C SER A 225 -6.42 22.46 -22.09
N LYS A 226 -6.66 22.18 -23.38
CA LYS A 226 -6.26 20.90 -24.00
C LYS A 226 -4.75 20.65 -23.88
N LYS A 227 -3.92 21.71 -23.99
CA LYS A 227 -2.46 21.61 -23.85
C LYS A 227 -2.08 21.28 -22.40
N ALA A 228 -2.73 21.88 -21.40
CA ALA A 228 -2.48 21.60 -20.00
C ALA A 228 -2.90 20.19 -19.60
N ARG A 229 -3.96 19.61 -20.17
CA ARG A 229 -4.36 18.21 -19.93
C ARG A 229 -3.23 17.25 -20.24
N VAL A 230 -2.67 17.36 -21.45
CA VAL A 230 -1.56 16.51 -21.88
C VAL A 230 -0.30 16.83 -21.07
N GLY A 231 -0.02 18.12 -20.85
CA GLY A 231 1.14 18.57 -20.08
C GLY A 231 1.12 18.07 -18.63
N THR A 232 -0.02 18.17 -17.95
CA THR A 232 -0.18 17.67 -16.57
C THR A 232 -0.01 16.15 -16.48
N GLU A 233 -0.64 15.40 -17.41
CA GLU A 233 -0.51 13.95 -17.46
C GLU A 233 0.93 13.52 -17.66
N MET A 234 1.62 14.12 -18.65
CA MET A 234 3.05 13.84 -18.90
C MET A 234 3.93 14.21 -17.71
N ALA A 235 3.76 15.40 -17.14
CA ALA A 235 4.57 15.87 -16.02
C ALA A 235 4.42 14.95 -14.80
N VAL A 236 3.19 14.61 -14.44
CA VAL A 236 2.89 13.76 -13.28
C VAL A 236 3.41 12.35 -13.49
N CYS A 237 3.22 11.75 -14.67
CA CYS A 237 3.77 10.44 -15.02
C CYS A 237 5.30 10.44 -15.01
N THR A 238 5.94 11.47 -15.53
CA THR A 238 7.41 11.59 -15.54
C THR A 238 7.95 11.65 -14.11
N ILE A 239 7.37 12.49 -13.24
CA ILE A 239 7.77 12.56 -11.82
C ILE A 239 7.56 11.21 -11.12
N ALA A 240 6.45 10.54 -11.38
CA ALA A 240 6.17 9.23 -10.79
C ALA A 240 7.19 8.18 -11.22
N ASN A 241 7.52 8.10 -12.52
CA ASN A 241 8.51 7.16 -13.07
C ASN A 241 9.92 7.46 -12.54
N CYS A 242 10.32 8.72 -12.44
CA CYS A 242 11.60 9.12 -11.85
C CYS A 242 11.71 8.67 -10.39
N ASN A 243 10.67 8.93 -9.59
CA ASN A 243 10.64 8.50 -8.18
C ASN A 243 10.65 6.98 -8.03
N GLN A 244 9.90 6.27 -8.86
CA GLN A 244 9.88 4.81 -8.84
C GLN A 244 11.24 4.23 -9.21
N SER A 245 11.89 4.74 -10.26
CA SER A 245 13.23 4.32 -10.67
C SER A 245 14.27 4.60 -9.58
N PHE A 246 14.18 5.75 -8.93
CA PHE A 246 15.03 6.09 -7.79
C PHE A 246 14.89 5.09 -6.63
N LEU A 247 13.65 4.72 -6.28
CA LEU A 247 13.39 3.74 -5.21
C LEU A 247 13.95 2.35 -5.56
N TYR A 248 13.85 1.90 -6.81
CA TYR A 248 14.43 0.62 -7.21
C TYR A 248 15.97 0.64 -7.19
N ILE A 249 16.59 1.74 -7.63
CA ILE A 249 18.05 1.92 -7.56
C ILE A 249 18.48 1.91 -6.08
N TYR A 250 17.78 2.65 -5.22
CA TYR A 250 18.07 2.71 -3.80
C TYR A 250 17.91 1.35 -3.13
N MET A 251 16.86 0.59 -3.46
CA MET A 251 16.66 -0.78 -2.97
C MET A 251 17.80 -1.71 -3.42
N GLY A 252 18.25 -1.60 -4.67
CA GLY A 252 19.40 -2.37 -5.18
C GLY A 252 20.70 -2.01 -4.45
N LEU A 253 20.97 -0.74 -4.22
CA LEU A 253 22.15 -0.28 -3.47
C LEU A 253 22.10 -0.71 -2.02
N SER A 254 20.95 -0.60 -1.36
CA SER A 254 20.79 -1.00 0.05
C SER A 254 20.95 -2.51 0.25
N ALA A 255 20.79 -3.33 -0.80
CA ALA A 255 21.07 -4.77 -0.74
C ALA A 255 22.51 -5.08 -0.35
N PHE A 256 23.45 -4.23 -0.75
CA PHE A 256 24.88 -4.36 -0.35
C PHE A 256 25.16 -3.93 1.09
N SER A 257 24.22 -3.22 1.72
CA SER A 257 24.33 -2.72 3.10
C SER A 257 23.59 -3.60 4.10
N ILE A 258 23.11 -4.78 3.70
CA ILE A 258 22.45 -5.73 4.59
C ILE A 258 23.47 -6.29 5.58
N GLU A 259 23.28 -5.99 6.85
CA GLU A 259 24.08 -6.52 7.95
C GLU A 259 23.63 -7.97 8.21
N MET A 260 24.43 -8.96 7.78
CA MET A 260 24.09 -10.38 7.91
C MET A 260 23.91 -10.86 9.35
N GLU A 261 24.45 -10.12 10.33
CA GLU A 261 24.29 -10.38 11.75
C GLU A 261 22.83 -10.27 12.21
N TYR A 262 22.05 -9.36 11.59
CA TYR A 262 20.63 -9.14 11.89
C TYR A 262 19.69 -9.85 10.90
N VAL A 263 20.17 -10.86 10.18
CA VAL A 263 19.35 -11.64 9.25
C VAL A 263 19.07 -13.02 9.84
N HIS A 264 17.82 -13.23 10.27
CA HIS A 264 17.34 -14.54 10.68
C HIS A 264 16.77 -15.30 9.48
N MET A 265 17.55 -16.22 8.91
CA MET A 265 17.17 -16.97 7.70
C MET A 265 15.85 -17.71 7.85
N ASN A 266 15.54 -18.25 9.04
CA ASN A 266 14.28 -18.93 9.31
C ASN A 266 13.09 -17.96 9.17
N MET A 267 13.23 -16.70 9.63
CA MET A 267 12.20 -15.67 9.47
C MET A 267 12.01 -15.29 8.00
N VAL A 268 13.09 -15.20 7.23
CA VAL A 268 13.01 -14.93 5.78
C VAL A 268 12.29 -16.08 5.06
N TYR A 269 12.61 -17.34 5.35
CA TYR A 269 11.95 -18.49 4.73
C TYR A 269 10.46 -18.56 5.11
N THR A 270 10.11 -18.37 6.38
CA THR A 270 8.70 -18.34 6.81
C THR A 270 7.95 -17.21 6.16
N THR A 271 8.56 -16.04 6.01
CA THR A 271 7.96 -14.87 5.34
C THR A 271 7.73 -15.14 3.85
N LEU A 272 8.69 -15.74 3.14
CA LEU A 272 8.52 -16.09 1.73
C LEU A 272 7.39 -17.11 1.54
N ILE A 273 7.35 -18.17 2.33
CA ILE A 273 6.27 -19.15 2.29
C ILE A 273 4.92 -18.47 2.58
N ALA A 274 4.89 -17.60 3.59
CA ALA A 274 3.71 -16.84 3.96
C ALA A 274 3.19 -15.98 2.80
N ILE A 275 4.07 -15.32 2.03
CA ILE A 275 3.72 -14.52 0.85
C ILE A 275 3.01 -15.38 -0.21
N PHE A 276 3.51 -16.58 -0.51
CA PHE A 276 2.89 -17.48 -1.48
C PHE A 276 1.52 -17.97 -1.00
N VAL A 277 1.41 -18.38 0.26
CA VAL A 277 0.16 -18.88 0.85
C VAL A 277 -0.87 -17.76 0.97
N CYS A 278 -0.48 -16.59 1.49
CA CYS A 278 -1.42 -15.48 1.66
C CYS A 278 -2.03 -15.02 0.33
N ARG A 279 -1.28 -15.12 -0.77
CA ARG A 279 -1.78 -14.71 -2.09
C ARG A 279 -2.95 -15.57 -2.56
N ILE A 280 -2.97 -16.86 -2.27
CA ILE A 280 -4.09 -17.75 -2.59
C ILE A 280 -5.36 -17.25 -1.88
N PHE A 281 -5.27 -16.93 -0.59
CA PHE A 281 -6.40 -16.44 0.18
C PHE A 281 -6.80 -15.00 -0.19
N SER A 282 -5.84 -14.13 -0.43
CA SER A 282 -6.08 -12.72 -0.76
C SER A 282 -6.77 -12.53 -2.12
N VAL A 283 -6.62 -13.47 -3.03
CA VAL A 283 -7.34 -13.48 -4.32
C VAL A 283 -8.64 -14.29 -4.19
N GLY A 284 -8.57 -15.48 -3.61
CA GLY A 284 -9.71 -16.42 -3.56
C GLY A 284 -10.89 -15.92 -2.74
N VAL A 285 -10.63 -15.41 -1.52
CA VAL A 285 -11.70 -14.97 -0.59
C VAL A 285 -12.48 -13.77 -1.14
N PRO A 286 -11.84 -12.68 -1.58
CA PRO A 286 -12.58 -11.54 -2.13
C PRO A 286 -13.37 -11.88 -3.40
N ILE A 287 -12.81 -12.69 -4.28
CA ILE A 287 -13.52 -13.11 -5.48
C ILE A 287 -14.77 -13.89 -5.13
N PHE A 288 -14.67 -14.83 -4.18
CA PHE A 288 -15.81 -15.60 -3.70
C PHE A 288 -16.89 -14.69 -3.07
N LEU A 289 -16.49 -13.72 -2.24
CA LEU A 289 -17.41 -12.78 -1.61
C LEU A 289 -18.08 -11.84 -2.62
N VAL A 290 -17.32 -11.31 -3.58
CA VAL A 290 -17.88 -10.46 -4.64
C VAL A 290 -18.79 -11.26 -5.56
N TRP A 291 -18.45 -12.51 -5.88
CA TRP A 291 -19.29 -13.41 -6.64
C TRP A 291 -20.64 -13.67 -5.92
N LEU A 292 -20.60 -13.86 -4.62
CA LEU A 292 -21.80 -14.04 -3.80
C LEU A 292 -22.67 -12.77 -3.77
N SER A 293 -22.03 -11.58 -3.67
CA SER A 293 -22.74 -10.29 -3.56
C SER A 293 -23.31 -9.79 -4.89
N THR A 294 -22.66 -10.10 -6.01
CA THR A 294 -23.08 -9.66 -7.36
C THR A 294 -24.08 -10.60 -8.05
N GLY A 295 -24.63 -11.56 -7.31
CA GLY A 295 -25.64 -12.48 -7.85
C GLY A 295 -25.11 -13.38 -8.97
N MET A 296 -23.95 -13.96 -8.78
CA MET A 296 -23.35 -14.99 -9.65
C MET A 296 -22.92 -14.53 -11.06
N LYS A 297 -22.58 -13.26 -11.24
CA LYS A 297 -21.93 -12.83 -12.49
C LYS A 297 -20.41 -12.98 -12.34
N PRO A 298 -19.79 -14.06 -12.90
CA PRO A 298 -18.35 -14.25 -12.79
C PRO A 298 -17.62 -13.16 -13.56
N LEU A 299 -16.47 -12.74 -13.05
CA LEU A 299 -15.55 -11.92 -13.82
C LEU A 299 -15.11 -12.70 -15.05
N GLN A 300 -15.34 -12.15 -16.25
CA GLN A 300 -15.03 -12.82 -17.52
C GLN A 300 -13.51 -12.80 -17.79
N LEU A 301 -12.74 -13.45 -16.93
CA LEU A 301 -11.31 -13.66 -17.12
C LEU A 301 -11.05 -15.12 -17.52
N LYS A 302 -10.14 -15.33 -18.46
CA LYS A 302 -9.65 -16.64 -18.85
C LYS A 302 -8.71 -17.18 -17.77
N TRP A 303 -8.55 -18.51 -17.72
CA TRP A 303 -7.64 -19.15 -16.74
C TRP A 303 -6.22 -18.58 -16.77
N ASN A 304 -5.67 -18.32 -17.96
CA ASN A 304 -4.35 -17.71 -18.11
C ASN A 304 -4.29 -16.29 -17.51
N GLU A 305 -5.37 -15.51 -17.58
CA GLU A 305 -5.43 -14.18 -17.00
C GLU A 305 -5.45 -14.22 -15.46
N TRP A 306 -6.06 -15.26 -14.87
CA TRP A 306 -6.01 -15.50 -13.44
C TRP A 306 -4.59 -15.81 -12.93
N VAL A 307 -3.79 -16.52 -13.72
CA VAL A 307 -2.37 -16.75 -13.41
C VAL A 307 -1.61 -15.44 -13.36
N PHE A 308 -1.88 -14.50 -14.29
CA PHE A 308 -1.27 -13.17 -14.23
C PHE A 308 -1.70 -12.36 -13.00
N VAL A 309 -2.97 -12.43 -12.60
CA VAL A 309 -3.45 -11.79 -11.36
C VAL A 309 -2.73 -12.38 -10.13
N TYR A 310 -2.58 -13.70 -10.09
CA TYR A 310 -1.89 -14.38 -8.99
C TYR A 310 -0.41 -14.00 -8.94
N CYS A 311 0.32 -14.17 -10.03
CA CYS A 311 1.75 -13.92 -10.10
C CYS A 311 2.09 -12.42 -9.89
N GLY A 312 1.29 -11.53 -10.48
CA GLY A 312 1.48 -10.09 -10.32
C GLY A 312 1.44 -9.62 -8.88
N GLY A 313 0.60 -10.23 -8.05
CA GLY A 313 0.53 -9.86 -6.65
C GLY A 313 1.51 -10.59 -5.73
N LEU A 314 2.38 -11.47 -6.25
CA LEU A 314 3.49 -12.03 -5.48
C LEU A 314 4.67 -11.07 -5.39
N ILE A 315 4.82 -10.18 -6.37
CA ILE A 315 5.92 -9.22 -6.43
C ILE A 315 5.71 -8.16 -5.35
N ARG A 316 6.72 -7.97 -4.50
CA ARG A 316 6.76 -6.90 -3.50
C ARG A 316 7.62 -5.77 -4.02
N GLY A 317 7.07 -4.57 -4.09
CA GLY A 317 7.69 -3.45 -4.78
C GLY A 317 8.24 -2.35 -3.89
N ALA A 318 8.42 -1.18 -4.50
CA ALA A 318 9.00 0.01 -3.88
C ALA A 318 8.23 0.50 -2.64
N ILE A 319 6.91 0.27 -2.55
CA ILE A 319 6.09 0.69 -1.41
C ILE A 319 6.39 -0.16 -0.19
N ALA A 320 6.47 -1.50 -0.34
CA ALA A 320 6.88 -2.38 0.76
C ALA A 320 8.25 -1.99 1.29
N PHE A 321 9.20 -1.75 0.39
CA PHE A 321 10.54 -1.30 0.77
C PHE A 321 10.51 0.07 1.47
N GLY A 322 9.80 1.06 0.94
CA GLY A 322 9.69 2.39 1.52
C GLY A 322 9.04 2.40 2.91
N LEU A 323 7.99 1.61 3.13
CA LEU A 323 7.37 1.43 4.45
C LEU A 323 8.30 0.68 5.42
N GLY A 324 9.01 -0.33 4.93
CA GLY A 324 10.03 -1.03 5.71
C GLY A 324 11.13 -0.11 6.27
N LEU A 325 11.54 0.90 5.49
CA LEU A 325 12.50 1.90 5.96
C LEU A 325 11.95 2.83 7.05
N GLN A 326 10.63 3.03 7.10
CA GLN A 326 9.97 3.91 8.08
C GLN A 326 9.69 3.23 9.43
N MET A 327 9.90 1.90 9.53
CA MET A 327 9.72 1.19 10.80
C MET A 327 10.65 1.74 11.88
N THR A 328 10.12 2.07 13.05
CA THR A 328 10.84 2.68 14.19
C THR A 328 10.87 1.79 15.42
N THR A 329 10.50 0.51 15.31
CA THR A 329 10.47 -0.47 16.41
C THR A 329 11.86 -0.90 16.86
N ASP A 330 11.98 -1.51 18.05
CA ASP A 330 13.25 -1.94 18.64
C ASP A 330 14.01 -2.92 17.74
N ASN A 331 13.30 -3.86 17.09
CA ASN A 331 13.87 -4.83 16.14
C ASN A 331 13.88 -4.34 14.69
N ASN A 332 13.92 -3.02 14.48
CA ASN A 332 13.79 -2.42 13.15
C ASN A 332 14.80 -2.94 12.11
N LYS A 333 16.03 -3.27 12.52
CA LYS A 333 17.07 -3.79 11.62
C LYS A 333 16.71 -5.18 11.08
N VAL A 334 16.18 -6.07 11.93
CA VAL A 334 15.74 -7.42 11.53
C VAL A 334 14.57 -7.33 10.57
N LEU A 335 13.57 -6.49 10.90
CA LEU A 335 12.39 -6.30 10.08
C LEU A 335 12.73 -5.68 8.72
N LYS A 336 13.54 -4.61 8.69
CA LYS A 336 14.01 -3.96 7.44
C LYS A 336 14.76 -4.92 6.54
N ASN A 337 15.71 -5.67 7.08
CA ASN A 337 16.48 -6.64 6.33
C ASN A 337 15.57 -7.75 5.76
N THR A 338 14.60 -8.23 6.55
CA THR A 338 13.63 -9.24 6.11
C THR A 338 12.76 -8.72 4.96
N VAL A 339 12.19 -7.51 5.08
CA VAL A 339 11.40 -6.88 4.01
C VAL A 339 12.23 -6.73 2.74
N GLN A 340 13.45 -6.24 2.87
CA GLN A 340 14.35 -6.00 1.74
C GLN A 340 14.72 -7.28 1.01
N ILE A 341 15.11 -8.34 1.74
CA ILE A 341 15.42 -9.64 1.15
C ILE A 341 14.19 -10.23 0.46
N CYS A 342 13.02 -10.20 1.11
CA CYS A 342 11.79 -10.71 0.52
C CYS A 342 11.39 -9.92 -0.74
N ALA A 343 11.53 -8.60 -0.75
CA ALA A 343 11.27 -7.78 -1.94
C ALA A 343 12.21 -8.15 -3.08
N LEU A 344 13.51 -8.22 -2.84
CA LEU A 344 14.50 -8.61 -3.85
C LEU A 344 14.26 -10.01 -4.40
N VAL A 345 14.02 -10.99 -3.53
CA VAL A 345 13.76 -12.40 -3.94
C VAL A 345 12.47 -12.48 -4.77
N THR A 346 11.41 -11.76 -4.42
CA THR A 346 10.17 -11.79 -5.19
C THR A 346 10.29 -11.06 -6.53
N ILE A 347 11.04 -9.96 -6.61
CA ILE A 347 11.29 -9.25 -7.87
C ILE A 347 12.12 -10.12 -8.82
N VAL A 348 13.23 -10.70 -8.33
CA VAL A 348 14.11 -11.51 -9.18
C VAL A 348 13.50 -12.89 -9.47
N GLY A 349 12.92 -13.55 -8.47
CA GLY A 349 12.41 -14.92 -8.60
C GLY A 349 11.07 -15.02 -9.33
N VAL A 350 10.20 -14.03 -9.18
CA VAL A 350 8.86 -14.02 -9.80
C VAL A 350 8.77 -12.99 -10.91
N GLY A 351 9.32 -11.79 -10.72
CA GLY A 351 9.21 -10.70 -11.68
C GLY A 351 10.05 -10.91 -12.94
N ALA A 352 11.25 -11.45 -12.84
CA ALA A 352 12.11 -11.69 -13.99
C ALA A 352 11.64 -12.83 -14.93
N PRO A 353 11.00 -13.93 -14.44
CA PRO A 353 10.45 -14.98 -15.30
C PRO A 353 9.13 -14.63 -15.98
N ILE A 354 8.35 -13.65 -15.50
CA ILE A 354 7.09 -13.19 -16.09
C ILE A 354 7.34 -12.26 -17.27
#